data_9526965b7f2a4a08c46ab4c84a8e772e
#
_entry.id   9526965b7f2a4a08c46ab4c84a8e772e
#
_cell.length_a   1.000
_cell.length_b   1.000
_cell.length_c   1.000
_cell.angle_alpha   90.00
_cell.angle_beta   90.00
_cell.angle_gamma   90.00
#
_symmetry.space_group_name_H-M   'P 1'
#
loop_
_entity.id
_entity.type
_entity.pdbx_description
1 polymer ?
#
loop_
_entity_poly.entity_id
_entity_poly.type
_entity_poly.pdbx_seq_one_letter_code
_entity_poly.pdbx_strand_id
1 'polypeptide(L)'
;MRPLVSVLLPYRDAEATLEEAIDSVLAERDVDLELIAADDGSADRGPAIVARLAACDPRVVPIATGGLGIAGALARAAAAARGDLLAHMDGDDISVGGRLARQAAALLRDPDLAVVGARVEAFAAAPVGDGMLHYVAWLNSLVTPEDHAREIFVESPLCHPSVTIRRSALESVGGFRDPPWAEDYDLWLRLDADGHRMAKLPELGLRWRHRPGRATFADPRYALPRFVEARAHYLAVRLRRAPLPLAIWGAGKTGRRLAAALARHGVRPALFIDIDPRKIGRTAQGAPIVDPSQLDRGRFMVVAAVGARGARAIVRGRLDGAGFVEGIDYLCAS
;
A
#
# COMPACT_ATOMS: atom_id res chain seq x y z
N MET A 1 -3.74 10.14 29.43
CA MET A 1 -2.40 10.35 28.86
C MET A 1 -2.52 10.44 27.35
N ARG A 2 -1.82 11.34 26.69
CA ARG A 2 -1.72 11.34 25.23
C ARG A 2 -0.87 10.13 24.80
N PRO A 3 -1.20 9.42 23.71
CA PRO A 3 -0.35 8.33 23.25
C PRO A 3 0.95 8.90 22.70
N LEU A 4 2.05 8.21 22.94
CA LEU A 4 3.33 8.52 22.29
C LEU A 4 3.29 7.98 20.86
N VAL A 5 3.56 8.83 19.89
CA VAL A 5 3.74 8.45 18.49
C VAL A 5 5.23 8.45 18.17
N SER A 6 5.77 7.32 17.76
CA SER A 6 7.14 7.22 17.26
C SER A 6 7.14 7.38 15.75
N VAL A 7 7.72 8.47 15.25
CA VAL A 7 7.88 8.71 13.82
C VAL A 7 9.13 8.01 13.34
N LEU A 8 8.98 7.06 12.43
CA LEU A 8 10.05 6.33 11.78
C LEU A 8 10.45 7.07 10.50
N LEU A 9 11.63 7.67 10.49
CA LEU A 9 12.14 8.44 9.36
C LEU A 9 13.44 7.81 8.84
N PRO A 10 13.35 6.80 7.95
CA PRO A 10 14.52 6.31 7.24
C PRO A 10 15.00 7.33 6.23
N TYR A 11 16.32 7.51 6.12
CA TYR A 11 16.89 8.38 5.11
C TYR A 11 18.23 7.85 4.60
N ARG A 12 18.53 8.21 3.34
CA ARG A 12 19.83 8.01 2.73
C ARG A 12 20.06 9.09 1.68
N ASP A 13 21.19 9.78 1.78
CA ASP A 13 21.61 10.84 0.85
C ASP A 13 20.47 11.88 0.63
N ALA A 14 19.90 12.39 1.73
CA ALA A 14 18.72 13.27 1.73
C ALA A 14 19.03 14.70 2.22
N GLU A 15 20.29 15.15 2.24
CA GLU A 15 20.71 16.44 2.82
C GLU A 15 19.89 17.64 2.34
N ALA A 16 19.38 17.59 1.10
CA ALA A 16 18.65 18.69 0.49
C ALA A 16 17.24 18.89 1.03
N THR A 17 16.64 17.86 1.66
CA THR A 17 15.22 17.86 2.06
C THR A 17 14.99 17.44 3.50
N LEU A 18 15.99 16.79 4.10
CA LEU A 18 15.87 16.11 5.39
C LEU A 18 15.49 17.06 6.54
N GLU A 19 16.05 18.26 6.57
CA GLU A 19 15.74 19.28 7.59
C GLU A 19 14.29 19.73 7.48
N GLU A 20 13.80 20.04 6.27
CA GLU A 20 12.41 20.40 6.02
C GLU A 20 11.44 19.26 6.45
N ALA A 21 11.80 18.03 6.13
CA ALA A 21 11.00 16.85 6.53
C ALA A 21 10.91 16.72 8.06
N ILE A 22 12.02 16.80 8.77
CA ILE A 22 12.09 16.72 10.23
C ILE A 22 11.33 17.88 10.87
N ASP A 23 11.54 19.10 10.43
CA ASP A 23 10.88 20.30 10.98
C ASP A 23 9.37 20.23 10.82
N SER A 24 8.88 19.69 9.68
CA SER A 24 7.46 19.52 9.45
C SER A 24 6.80 18.55 10.45
N VAL A 25 7.52 17.53 10.89
CA VAL A 25 7.07 16.59 11.94
C VAL A 25 7.16 17.25 13.32
N LEU A 26 8.26 17.91 13.62
CA LEU A 26 8.48 18.57 14.93
C LEU A 26 7.57 19.76 15.17
N ALA A 27 6.93 20.30 14.12
CA ALA A 27 5.91 21.34 14.24
C ALA A 27 4.60 20.84 14.89
N GLU A 28 4.36 19.54 14.98
CA GLU A 28 3.21 18.96 15.71
C GLU A 28 3.30 19.28 17.20
N ARG A 29 2.16 19.78 17.79
CA ARG A 29 2.08 20.20 19.18
C ARG A 29 0.99 19.47 19.98
N ASP A 30 0.06 18.83 19.30
CA ASP A 30 -1.13 18.23 19.92
C ASP A 30 -0.98 16.73 20.17
N VAL A 31 0.23 16.19 20.02
CA VAL A 31 0.57 14.79 20.24
C VAL A 31 1.95 14.69 20.89
N ASP A 32 2.12 13.73 21.78
CA ASP A 32 3.45 13.37 22.29
C ASP A 32 4.15 12.55 21.22
N LEU A 33 5.35 12.98 20.80
CA LEU A 33 6.09 12.29 19.74
C LEU A 33 7.58 12.18 20.03
N GLU A 34 8.19 11.15 19.45
CA GLU A 34 9.61 11.02 19.19
C GLU A 34 9.82 10.77 17.69
N LEU A 35 10.96 11.19 17.16
CA LEU A 35 11.32 11.00 15.75
C LEU A 35 12.61 10.19 15.69
N ILE A 36 12.52 8.97 15.21
CA ILE A 36 13.66 8.06 15.02
C ILE A 36 14.21 8.30 13.62
N ALA A 37 15.27 9.10 13.53
CA ALA A 37 15.95 9.40 12.27
C ALA A 37 16.98 8.30 11.96
N ALA A 38 16.62 7.40 11.04
CA ALA A 38 17.38 6.19 10.73
C ALA A 38 18.24 6.40 9.48
N ASP A 39 19.53 6.66 9.66
CA ASP A 39 20.52 6.79 8.58
C ASP A 39 20.85 5.43 7.98
N ASP A 40 20.53 5.24 6.71
CA ASP A 40 20.82 4.00 5.99
C ASP A 40 22.15 4.07 5.20
N GLY A 41 23.17 4.65 5.82
CA GLY A 41 24.52 4.73 5.25
C GLY A 41 24.67 5.87 4.25
N SER A 42 24.24 7.08 4.63
CA SER A 42 24.42 8.28 3.82
C SER A 42 25.89 8.66 3.67
N ALA A 43 26.25 9.14 2.47
CA ALA A 43 27.54 9.69 2.16
C ALA A 43 27.56 11.24 2.16
N ASP A 44 26.36 11.86 2.23
CA ASP A 44 26.15 13.29 2.26
C ASP A 44 26.17 13.87 3.70
N ARG A 45 25.71 15.11 3.87
CA ARG A 45 25.66 15.78 5.18
C ARG A 45 24.41 15.44 6.01
N GLY A 46 23.55 14.52 5.57
CA GLY A 46 22.34 14.09 6.28
C GLY A 46 22.59 13.75 7.75
N PRO A 47 23.58 12.90 8.09
CA PRO A 47 23.89 12.57 9.49
C PRO A 47 24.29 13.79 10.35
N ALA A 48 25.02 14.76 9.78
CA ALA A 48 25.39 15.97 10.48
C ALA A 48 24.17 16.89 10.74
N ILE A 49 23.23 16.96 9.79
CA ILE A 49 21.95 17.68 9.96
C ILE A 49 21.17 17.09 11.13
N VAL A 50 20.99 15.76 11.14
CA VAL A 50 20.25 15.07 12.20
C VAL A 50 20.92 15.25 13.57
N ALA A 51 22.25 15.13 13.65
CA ALA A 51 22.99 15.34 14.89
C ALA A 51 22.80 16.75 15.44
N ARG A 52 22.81 17.78 14.59
CA ARG A 52 22.54 19.17 14.97
C ARG A 52 21.12 19.35 15.50
N LEU A 53 20.11 18.78 14.81
CA LEU A 53 18.71 18.87 15.24
C LEU A 53 18.49 18.13 16.55
N ALA A 54 19.09 16.97 16.77
CA ALA A 54 19.02 16.21 18.01
C ALA A 54 19.63 16.95 19.21
N ALA A 55 20.67 17.75 18.98
CA ALA A 55 21.26 18.61 20.04
C ALA A 55 20.29 19.74 20.46
N CYS A 56 19.37 20.16 19.59
CA CYS A 56 18.42 21.24 19.85
C CYS A 56 17.03 20.74 20.31
N ASP A 57 16.61 19.53 19.90
CA ASP A 57 15.30 18.98 20.20
C ASP A 57 15.44 17.50 20.66
N PRO A 58 15.16 17.21 21.94
CA PRO A 58 15.31 15.86 22.51
C PRO A 58 14.33 14.82 21.93
N ARG A 59 13.33 15.25 21.15
CA ARG A 59 12.44 14.35 20.44
C ARG A 59 13.12 13.65 19.26
N VAL A 60 14.22 14.20 18.72
CA VAL A 60 14.99 13.62 17.61
C VAL A 60 15.97 12.59 18.14
N VAL A 61 15.82 11.35 17.70
CA VAL A 61 16.66 10.21 18.11
C VAL A 61 17.39 9.70 16.87
N PRO A 62 18.69 10.03 16.70
CA PRO A 62 19.48 9.52 15.59
C PRO A 62 19.86 8.07 15.79
N ILE A 63 19.73 7.23 14.76
CA ILE A 63 20.26 5.87 14.70
C ILE A 63 20.95 5.61 13.36
N ALA A 64 21.99 4.78 13.34
CA ALA A 64 22.63 4.30 12.14
C ALA A 64 22.22 2.85 11.86
N THR A 65 21.88 2.53 10.60
CA THR A 65 21.44 1.18 10.21
C THR A 65 22.48 0.48 9.33
N GLY A 66 23.39 1.21 8.72
CA GLY A 66 24.54 0.65 7.98
C GLY A 66 24.22 0.08 6.60
N GLY A 67 23.22 0.62 5.90
CA GLY A 67 22.92 0.23 4.51
C GLY A 67 22.08 -1.03 4.39
N LEU A 68 21.08 -1.19 5.26
CA LEU A 68 20.13 -2.33 5.25
C LEU A 68 19.00 -2.21 4.23
N GLY A 69 18.91 -1.08 3.51
CA GLY A 69 17.79 -0.72 2.67
C GLY A 69 16.58 -0.24 3.48
N ILE A 70 15.56 0.28 2.79
CA ILE A 70 14.41 0.93 3.45
C ILE A 70 13.70 0.05 4.46
N ALA A 71 13.44 -1.22 4.13
CA ALA A 71 12.76 -2.15 5.02
C ALA A 71 13.59 -2.45 6.28
N GLY A 72 14.91 -2.64 6.13
CA GLY A 72 15.83 -2.85 7.24
C GLY A 72 15.96 -1.60 8.12
N ALA A 73 16.02 -0.42 7.54
CA ALA A 73 16.06 0.85 8.25
C ALA A 73 14.77 1.07 9.06
N LEU A 74 13.61 0.82 8.46
CA LEU A 74 12.30 0.88 9.15
C LEU A 74 12.21 -0.14 10.29
N ALA A 75 12.68 -1.37 10.09
CA ALA A 75 12.69 -2.39 11.13
C ALA A 75 13.58 -1.97 12.32
N ARG A 76 14.76 -1.39 12.07
CA ARG A 76 15.63 -0.85 13.11
C ARG A 76 15.01 0.34 13.83
N ALA A 77 14.37 1.26 13.08
CA ALA A 77 13.68 2.39 13.67
C ALA A 77 12.50 1.93 14.56
N ALA A 78 11.70 0.96 14.10
CA ALA A 78 10.62 0.39 14.89
C ALA A 78 11.11 -0.30 16.18
N ALA A 79 12.24 -0.98 16.12
CA ALA A 79 12.85 -1.61 17.30
C ALA A 79 13.39 -0.59 18.33
N ALA A 80 13.82 0.59 17.88
CA ALA A 80 14.27 1.68 18.75
C ALA A 80 13.12 2.54 19.30
N ALA A 81 11.97 2.48 18.66
CA ALA A 81 10.80 3.26 19.01
C ALA A 81 10.15 2.80 20.32
N ARG A 82 9.61 3.74 21.11
CA ARG A 82 8.98 3.50 22.42
C ARG A 82 7.45 3.58 22.37
N GLY A 83 6.89 4.25 21.36
CA GLY A 83 5.46 4.45 21.23
C GLY A 83 4.73 3.20 20.73
N ASP A 84 3.47 3.04 21.10
CA ASP A 84 2.58 1.99 20.60
C ASP A 84 1.99 2.31 19.22
N LEU A 85 2.14 3.56 18.78
CA LEU A 85 1.78 4.04 17.46
C LEU A 85 3.05 4.41 16.70
N LEU A 86 3.23 3.80 15.53
CA LEU A 86 4.39 4.01 14.67
C LEU A 86 3.94 4.76 13.41
N ALA A 87 4.40 5.98 13.23
CA ALA A 87 4.14 6.77 12.04
C ALA A 87 5.32 6.69 11.08
N HIS A 88 5.06 6.53 9.80
CA HIS A 88 6.12 6.60 8.79
C HIS A 88 6.23 8.02 8.20
N MET A 89 7.46 8.41 7.87
CA MET A 89 7.80 9.66 7.20
C MET A 89 9.04 9.47 6.35
N ASP A 90 8.98 9.81 5.07
CA ASP A 90 10.16 9.83 4.20
C ASP A 90 10.97 11.13 4.41
N GLY A 91 12.29 11.05 4.26
CA GLY A 91 13.21 12.18 4.45
C GLY A 91 13.13 13.26 3.37
N ASP A 92 12.22 13.12 2.40
CA ASP A 92 12.00 14.10 1.33
C ASP A 92 10.56 14.62 1.24
N ASP A 93 9.66 14.20 2.14
CA ASP A 93 8.27 14.62 2.18
C ASP A 93 8.01 15.71 3.23
N ILE A 94 6.80 16.28 3.25
CA ILE A 94 6.40 17.30 4.21
C ILE A 94 5.13 16.85 4.93
N SER A 95 5.18 16.69 6.25
CA SER A 95 4.01 16.41 7.09
C SER A 95 3.13 17.66 7.18
N VAL A 96 1.82 17.51 6.97
CA VAL A 96 0.86 18.61 7.15
C VAL A 96 0.38 18.63 8.59
N GLY A 97 0.41 19.79 9.22
CA GLY A 97 0.15 19.97 10.65
C GLY A 97 -1.14 19.33 11.15
N GLY A 98 -1.06 18.73 12.33
CA GLY A 98 -2.14 17.98 12.99
C GLY A 98 -2.36 16.58 12.44
N ARG A 99 -1.54 16.08 11.49
CA ARG A 99 -1.64 14.73 10.93
C ARG A 99 -1.56 13.69 12.02
N LEU A 100 -0.46 13.69 12.77
CA LEU A 100 -0.17 12.67 13.78
C LEU A 100 -1.22 12.65 14.90
N ALA A 101 -1.63 13.83 15.36
CA ALA A 101 -2.67 13.94 16.39
C ALA A 101 -4.01 13.35 15.91
N ARG A 102 -4.44 13.66 14.67
CA ARG A 102 -5.67 13.12 14.10
C ARG A 102 -5.60 11.62 13.86
N GLN A 103 -4.48 11.09 13.38
CA GLN A 103 -4.28 9.66 13.18
C GLN A 103 -4.27 8.90 14.51
N ALA A 104 -3.57 9.42 15.52
CA ALA A 104 -3.58 8.85 16.86
C ALA A 104 -4.99 8.82 17.45
N ALA A 105 -5.74 9.92 17.33
CA ALA A 105 -7.12 10.00 17.79
C ALA A 105 -8.05 9.01 17.07
N ALA A 106 -7.88 8.80 15.76
CA ALA A 106 -8.64 7.82 14.99
C ALA A 106 -8.37 6.39 15.46
N LEU A 107 -7.09 6.04 15.63
CA LEU A 107 -6.69 4.73 16.16
C LEU A 107 -7.21 4.50 17.58
N LEU A 108 -7.16 5.49 18.46
CA LEU A 108 -7.68 5.36 19.82
C LEU A 108 -9.20 5.18 19.86
N ARG A 109 -9.93 5.84 18.95
CA ARG A 109 -11.39 5.77 18.89
C ARG A 109 -11.90 4.43 18.36
N ASP A 110 -11.19 3.83 17.41
CA ASP A 110 -11.54 2.54 16.81
C ASP A 110 -10.41 1.53 17.04
N PRO A 111 -10.56 0.64 18.06
CA PRO A 111 -9.55 -0.38 18.38
C PRO A 111 -9.33 -1.41 17.26
N ASP A 112 -10.30 -1.60 16.36
CA ASP A 112 -10.21 -2.55 15.26
C ASP A 112 -9.39 -2.01 14.08
N LEU A 113 -9.11 -0.69 14.05
CA LEU A 113 -8.22 -0.12 13.07
C LEU A 113 -6.76 -0.41 13.41
N ALA A 114 -6.04 -1.02 12.48
CA ALA A 114 -4.60 -1.27 12.59
C ALA A 114 -3.77 -0.14 11.98
N VAL A 115 -4.24 0.46 10.88
CA VAL A 115 -3.55 1.50 10.12
C VAL A 115 -4.50 2.65 9.81
N VAL A 116 -4.00 3.86 9.99
CA VAL A 116 -4.67 5.08 9.51
C VAL A 116 -3.70 5.88 8.65
N GLY A 117 -4.00 5.98 7.35
CA GLY A 117 -3.32 6.88 6.42
C GLY A 117 -3.89 8.29 6.46
N ALA A 118 -3.40 9.15 5.58
CA ALA A 118 -3.97 10.47 5.29
C ALA A 118 -4.00 10.71 3.78
N ARG A 119 -4.83 11.62 3.30
CA ARG A 119 -4.76 12.10 1.92
C ARG A 119 -3.41 12.76 1.65
N VAL A 120 -2.95 12.64 0.41
CA VAL A 120 -1.66 13.18 0.00
C VAL A 120 -1.81 14.16 -1.17
N GLU A 121 -0.92 15.13 -1.24
CA GLU A 121 -0.76 16.03 -2.37
C GLU A 121 0.60 15.78 -3.03
N ALA A 122 0.60 15.37 -4.29
CA ALA A 122 1.85 15.21 -5.03
C ALA A 122 2.40 16.58 -5.45
N PHE A 123 3.69 16.84 -5.19
CA PHE A 123 4.38 18.05 -5.61
C PHE A 123 5.78 17.75 -6.11
N ALA A 124 6.31 18.61 -6.97
CA ALA A 124 7.65 18.50 -7.53
C ALA A 124 8.17 19.87 -7.98
N ALA A 125 9.47 19.96 -8.28
CA ALA A 125 10.06 21.14 -8.91
C ALA A 125 9.59 21.33 -10.36
N ALA A 126 9.21 20.25 -11.05
CA ALA A 126 8.59 20.24 -12.38
C ALA A 126 7.13 19.78 -12.28
N PRO A 127 6.25 20.05 -13.26
CA PRO A 127 4.88 19.60 -13.23
C PRO A 127 4.76 18.09 -13.03
N VAL A 128 3.89 17.67 -12.10
CA VAL A 128 3.58 16.27 -11.86
C VAL A 128 2.79 15.72 -13.05
N GLY A 129 3.21 14.58 -13.59
CA GLY A 129 2.56 14.01 -14.78
C GLY A 129 1.14 13.50 -14.50
N ASP A 130 0.28 13.52 -15.51
CA ASP A 130 -1.14 13.13 -15.43
C ASP A 130 -1.39 11.75 -14.82
N GLY A 131 -0.51 10.77 -15.13
CA GLY A 131 -0.61 9.42 -14.58
C GLY A 131 -0.52 9.41 -13.05
N MET A 132 0.39 10.21 -12.50
CA MET A 132 0.55 10.36 -11.05
C MET A 132 -0.63 11.11 -10.43
N LEU A 133 -1.11 12.17 -11.07
CA LEU A 133 -2.29 12.90 -10.60
C LEU A 133 -3.52 12.00 -10.54
N HIS A 134 -3.72 11.15 -11.54
CA HIS A 134 -4.80 10.15 -11.54
C HIS A 134 -4.62 9.09 -10.42
N TYR A 135 -3.39 8.64 -10.21
CA TYR A 135 -3.10 7.69 -9.12
C TYR A 135 -3.39 8.32 -7.75
N VAL A 136 -2.93 9.54 -7.52
CA VAL A 136 -3.18 10.27 -6.26
C VAL A 136 -4.68 10.54 -6.06
N ALA A 137 -5.42 10.89 -7.11
CA ALA A 137 -6.87 11.08 -7.02
C ALA A 137 -7.59 9.77 -6.63
N TRP A 138 -7.22 8.63 -7.24
CA TRP A 138 -7.73 7.31 -6.87
C TRP A 138 -7.33 6.96 -5.42
N LEU A 139 -6.06 7.10 -5.08
CA LEU A 139 -5.53 6.83 -3.74
C LEU A 139 -6.31 7.62 -2.68
N ASN A 140 -6.53 8.92 -2.91
CA ASN A 140 -7.24 9.81 -1.99
C ASN A 140 -8.75 9.55 -1.92
N SER A 141 -9.33 8.83 -2.86
CA SER A 141 -10.75 8.43 -2.83
C SER A 141 -11.01 7.27 -1.86
N LEU A 142 -9.98 6.50 -1.52
CA LEU A 142 -10.09 5.37 -0.60
C LEU A 142 -9.98 5.88 0.83
N VAL A 143 -11.08 5.88 1.58
CA VAL A 143 -11.15 6.44 2.94
C VAL A 143 -11.54 5.39 3.96
N THR A 144 -12.58 4.60 3.67
CA THR A 144 -13.11 3.62 4.62
C THR A 144 -12.32 2.30 4.61
N PRO A 145 -12.42 1.49 5.66
CA PRO A 145 -11.83 0.15 5.66
C PRO A 145 -12.34 -0.73 4.52
N GLU A 146 -13.60 -0.58 4.16
CA GLU A 146 -14.24 -1.29 3.06
C GLU A 146 -13.63 -0.90 1.71
N ASP A 147 -13.30 0.39 1.51
CA ASP A 147 -12.58 0.86 0.31
C ASP A 147 -11.21 0.19 0.20
N HIS A 148 -10.45 0.15 1.30
CA HIS A 148 -9.12 -0.45 1.32
C HIS A 148 -9.18 -1.96 1.06
N ALA A 149 -10.07 -2.69 1.72
CA ALA A 149 -10.25 -4.14 1.53
C ALA A 149 -10.70 -4.48 0.10
N ARG A 150 -11.53 -3.62 -0.50
CA ARG A 150 -12.01 -3.77 -1.88
C ARG A 150 -10.92 -3.55 -2.92
N GLU A 151 -10.03 -2.58 -2.69
CA GLU A 151 -9.02 -2.15 -3.66
C GLU A 151 -7.64 -2.78 -3.43
N ILE A 152 -7.44 -3.56 -2.36
CA ILE A 152 -6.14 -4.11 -1.95
C ILE A 152 -5.44 -4.93 -3.05
N PHE A 153 -6.19 -5.66 -3.88
CA PHE A 153 -5.65 -6.42 -5.01
C PHE A 153 -5.65 -5.64 -6.33
N VAL A 154 -6.09 -4.39 -6.34
CA VAL A 154 -6.02 -3.52 -7.52
C VAL A 154 -4.67 -2.82 -7.57
N GLU A 155 -4.29 -2.12 -6.50
CA GLU A 155 -3.03 -1.40 -6.36
C GLU A 155 -2.77 -1.13 -4.88
N SER A 156 -1.55 -0.67 -4.50
CA SER A 156 -1.23 -0.23 -3.14
C SER A 156 -2.18 0.89 -2.69
N PRO A 157 -3.05 0.65 -1.68
CA PRO A 157 -4.13 1.59 -1.34
C PRO A 157 -3.72 2.70 -0.37
N LEU A 158 -2.48 2.67 0.12
CA LEU A 158 -1.93 3.62 1.08
C LEU A 158 -0.57 4.15 0.61
N CYS A 159 -0.37 5.44 0.75
CA CYS A 159 0.94 6.08 0.59
C CYS A 159 1.74 5.85 1.88
N HIS A 160 2.84 5.11 1.81
CA HIS A 160 3.59 4.65 2.98
C HIS A 160 3.97 5.79 3.94
N PRO A 161 4.59 6.91 3.49
CA PRO A 161 4.97 8.00 4.39
C PRO A 161 3.78 8.77 5.01
N SER A 162 2.54 8.45 4.61
CA SER A 162 1.34 9.08 5.15
C SER A 162 0.67 8.32 6.28
N VAL A 163 1.19 7.15 6.70
CA VAL A 163 0.49 6.25 7.62
C VAL A 163 0.97 6.32 9.06
N THR A 164 0.05 5.99 9.98
CA THR A 164 0.34 5.58 11.35
C THR A 164 -0.25 4.19 11.57
N ILE A 165 0.55 3.27 12.09
CA ILE A 165 0.22 1.87 12.35
C ILE A 165 0.33 1.55 13.84
N ARG A 166 -0.54 0.67 14.35
CA ARG A 166 -0.34 0.08 15.68
C ARG A 166 0.88 -0.83 15.67
N ARG A 167 1.75 -0.69 16.68
CA ARG A 167 2.90 -1.58 16.86
C ARG A 167 2.47 -3.05 16.90
N SER A 168 1.44 -3.37 17.67
CA SER A 168 0.93 -4.75 17.80
C SER A 168 0.49 -5.36 16.47
N ALA A 169 -0.14 -4.57 15.60
CA ALA A 169 -0.53 -5.03 14.26
C ALA A 169 0.66 -5.21 13.33
N LEU A 170 1.67 -4.34 13.39
CA LEU A 170 2.91 -4.52 12.65
C LEU A 170 3.64 -5.81 13.11
N GLU A 171 3.72 -6.03 14.41
CA GLU A 171 4.39 -7.20 15.01
C GLU A 171 3.65 -8.50 14.68
N SER A 172 2.31 -8.53 14.71
CA SER A 172 1.50 -9.73 14.41
C SER A 172 1.76 -10.28 13.01
N VAL A 173 2.04 -9.39 12.05
CA VAL A 173 2.36 -9.78 10.67
C VAL A 173 3.87 -9.93 10.40
N GLY A 174 4.71 -9.87 11.45
CA GLY A 174 6.16 -10.09 11.39
C GLY A 174 6.98 -8.90 10.95
N GLY A 175 6.50 -7.68 11.22
CA GLY A 175 7.26 -6.43 11.06
C GLY A 175 7.48 -6.00 9.61
N PHE A 176 8.40 -5.07 9.43
CA PHE A 176 8.87 -4.68 8.09
C PHE A 176 9.74 -5.80 7.51
N ARG A 177 9.50 -6.13 6.23
CA ARG A 177 10.21 -7.18 5.48
C ARG A 177 10.79 -6.62 4.20
N ASP A 178 11.78 -7.31 3.64
CA ASP A 178 12.40 -6.99 2.35
C ASP A 178 12.03 -8.05 1.29
N PRO A 179 10.81 -8.04 0.74
CA PRO A 179 10.36 -8.98 -0.26
C PRO A 179 10.94 -8.66 -1.64
N PRO A 180 10.78 -9.55 -2.64
CA PRO A 180 11.21 -9.29 -4.03
C PRO A 180 10.30 -8.30 -4.78
N TRP A 181 9.34 -7.65 -4.13
CA TRP A 181 8.42 -6.63 -4.61
C TRP A 181 8.38 -5.44 -3.64
N ALA A 182 7.53 -4.44 -3.88
CA ALA A 182 7.40 -3.27 -3.03
C ALA A 182 7.06 -3.65 -1.58
N GLU A 183 7.89 -3.21 -0.63
CA GLU A 183 7.83 -3.58 0.79
C GLU A 183 6.58 -3.02 1.50
N ASP A 184 6.12 -1.85 1.07
CA ASP A 184 4.91 -1.22 1.59
C ASP A 184 3.66 -2.00 1.16
N TYR A 185 3.57 -2.35 -0.12
CA TYR A 185 2.45 -3.15 -0.63
C TYR A 185 2.43 -4.56 0.00
N ASP A 186 3.60 -5.17 0.23
CA ASP A 186 3.70 -6.41 0.99
C ASP A 186 3.10 -6.27 2.39
N LEU A 187 3.41 -5.18 3.08
CA LEU A 187 2.89 -4.92 4.42
C LEU A 187 1.36 -4.81 4.41
N TRP A 188 0.78 -4.05 3.47
CA TRP A 188 -0.68 -3.92 3.36
C TRP A 188 -1.36 -5.24 3.05
N LEU A 189 -0.79 -6.03 2.14
CA LEU A 189 -1.31 -7.36 1.79
C LEU A 189 -1.23 -8.36 2.96
N ARG A 190 -0.18 -8.30 3.81
CA ARG A 190 -0.08 -9.11 5.03
C ARG A 190 -1.11 -8.71 6.07
N LEU A 191 -1.29 -7.42 6.28
CA LEU A 191 -2.29 -6.90 7.22
C LEU A 191 -3.71 -7.29 6.79
N ASP A 192 -4.06 -7.15 5.51
CA ASP A 192 -5.34 -7.61 4.97
C ASP A 192 -5.54 -9.12 5.14
N ALA A 193 -4.52 -9.92 4.84
CA ALA A 193 -4.57 -11.38 4.95
C ALA A 193 -4.73 -11.88 6.40
N ASP A 194 -4.27 -11.08 7.38
CA ASP A 194 -4.42 -11.31 8.83
C ASP A 194 -5.73 -10.71 9.38
N GLY A 195 -6.54 -10.06 8.55
CA GLY A 195 -7.84 -9.51 8.91
C GLY A 195 -7.81 -8.13 9.56
N HIS A 196 -6.67 -7.43 9.51
CA HIS A 196 -6.55 -6.07 10.01
C HIS A 196 -7.27 -5.05 9.14
N ARG A 197 -7.96 -4.10 9.78
CA ARG A 197 -8.65 -3.01 9.10
C ARG A 197 -7.73 -1.80 8.92
N MET A 198 -7.76 -1.23 7.72
CA MET A 198 -7.00 -0.04 7.34
C MET A 198 -7.97 1.05 6.89
N ALA A 199 -7.72 2.29 7.30
CA ALA A 199 -8.53 3.45 6.92
C ALA A 199 -7.63 4.63 6.55
N LYS A 200 -8.24 5.72 6.10
CA LYS A 200 -7.55 6.98 5.78
C LYS A 200 -8.35 8.16 6.30
N LEU A 201 -7.65 9.17 6.84
CA LEU A 201 -8.26 10.45 7.14
C LEU A 201 -8.66 11.16 5.84
N PRO A 202 -9.83 11.80 5.78
CA PRO A 202 -10.26 12.57 4.60
C PRO A 202 -9.49 13.88 4.42
N GLU A 203 -8.73 14.32 5.41
CA GLU A 203 -7.92 15.53 5.36
C GLU A 203 -6.56 15.27 4.70
N LEU A 204 -5.99 16.31 4.10
CA LEU A 204 -4.60 16.32 3.64
C LEU A 204 -3.68 16.18 4.86
N GLY A 205 -2.77 15.19 4.82
CA GLY A 205 -1.82 14.94 5.90
C GLY A 205 -0.38 14.88 5.44
N LEU A 206 -0.13 14.79 4.13
CA LEU A 206 1.22 14.72 3.59
C LEU A 206 1.30 15.43 2.25
N ARG A 207 2.35 16.22 2.06
CA ARG A 207 2.81 16.65 0.75
C ARG A 207 3.90 15.69 0.29
N TRP A 208 3.60 14.96 -0.78
CA TRP A 208 4.39 13.85 -1.28
C TRP A 208 5.30 14.31 -2.41
N ARG A 209 6.60 14.39 -2.14
CA ARG A 209 7.57 14.95 -3.09
C ARG A 209 7.90 13.96 -4.20
N HIS A 210 7.77 14.42 -5.44
CA HIS A 210 8.19 13.68 -6.63
C HIS A 210 9.49 14.25 -7.17
N ARG A 211 10.51 13.40 -7.29
CA ARG A 211 11.81 13.76 -7.86
C ARG A 211 12.36 12.61 -8.71
N PRO A 212 13.20 12.90 -9.72
CA PRO A 212 13.97 11.86 -10.39
C PRO A 212 14.80 11.05 -9.38
N GLY A 213 14.92 9.74 -9.60
CA GLY A 213 15.71 8.86 -8.72
C GLY A 213 15.00 8.36 -7.45
N ARG A 214 13.70 8.65 -7.24
CA ARG A 214 12.93 7.96 -6.19
C ARG A 214 12.97 6.45 -6.38
N ALA A 215 12.98 5.70 -5.28
CA ALA A 215 12.94 4.23 -5.28
C ALA A 215 11.82 3.67 -6.18
N THR A 216 10.64 4.28 -6.15
CA THR A 216 9.50 3.92 -7.01
C THR A 216 9.84 3.88 -8.51
N PHE A 217 10.80 4.68 -8.97
CA PHE A 217 11.21 4.72 -10.38
C PHE A 217 12.54 4.02 -10.66
N ALA A 218 13.39 3.87 -9.66
CA ALA A 218 14.75 3.36 -9.79
C ALA A 218 14.91 1.90 -9.37
N ASP A 219 14.12 1.44 -8.40
CA ASP A 219 14.23 0.09 -7.85
C ASP A 219 13.34 -0.91 -8.62
N PRO A 220 13.91 -2.00 -9.15
CA PRO A 220 13.16 -3.02 -9.90
C PRO A 220 12.00 -3.66 -9.12
N ARG A 221 12.00 -3.60 -7.79
CA ARG A 221 10.92 -4.12 -6.93
C ARG A 221 9.59 -3.42 -7.17
N TYR A 222 9.61 -2.15 -7.62
CA TYR A 222 8.42 -1.37 -7.95
C TYR A 222 7.97 -1.52 -9.41
N ALA A 223 8.59 -2.41 -10.19
CA ALA A 223 8.15 -2.67 -11.56
C ALA A 223 6.81 -3.43 -11.58
N LEU A 224 5.95 -3.11 -12.56
CA LEU A 224 4.63 -3.73 -12.72
C LEU A 224 4.60 -5.28 -12.60
N PRO A 225 5.58 -6.04 -13.13
CA PRO A 225 5.59 -7.49 -12.92
C PRO A 225 5.67 -7.90 -11.45
N ARG A 226 6.39 -7.14 -10.62
CA ARG A 226 6.54 -7.41 -9.20
C ARG A 226 5.25 -7.14 -8.40
N PHE A 227 4.51 -6.11 -8.77
CA PHE A 227 3.16 -5.88 -8.22
C PHE A 227 2.21 -7.02 -8.57
N VAL A 228 2.29 -7.56 -9.80
CA VAL A 228 1.49 -8.74 -10.19
C VAL A 228 1.90 -9.98 -9.39
N GLU A 229 3.18 -10.17 -9.09
CA GLU A 229 3.67 -11.28 -8.27
C GLU A 229 3.21 -11.17 -6.81
N ALA A 230 3.37 -10.00 -6.18
CA ALA A 230 2.87 -9.73 -4.83
C ALA A 230 1.38 -10.04 -4.73
N ARG A 231 0.61 -9.46 -5.63
CA ARG A 231 -0.84 -9.65 -5.73
C ARG A 231 -1.22 -11.12 -5.88
N ALA A 232 -0.57 -11.83 -6.80
CA ALA A 232 -0.85 -13.24 -7.03
C ALA A 232 -0.48 -14.13 -5.84
N HIS A 233 0.59 -13.81 -5.11
CA HIS A 233 0.98 -14.52 -3.90
C HIS A 233 -0.13 -14.50 -2.84
N TYR A 234 -0.57 -13.31 -2.44
CA TYR A 234 -1.58 -13.15 -1.40
C TYR A 234 -3.00 -13.52 -1.86
N LEU A 235 -3.34 -13.21 -3.11
CA LEU A 235 -4.61 -13.62 -3.70
C LEU A 235 -4.71 -15.15 -3.77
N ALA A 236 -3.63 -15.88 -4.09
CA ALA A 236 -3.61 -17.33 -4.07
C ALA A 236 -3.87 -17.90 -2.66
N VAL A 237 -3.37 -17.25 -1.60
CA VAL A 237 -3.67 -17.64 -0.21
C VAL A 237 -5.16 -17.49 0.05
N ARG A 238 -5.77 -16.36 -0.33
CA ARG A 238 -7.20 -16.09 -0.16
C ARG A 238 -8.06 -17.07 -0.97
N LEU A 239 -7.70 -17.32 -2.24
CA LEU A 239 -8.44 -18.22 -3.13
C LEU A 239 -8.38 -19.68 -2.68
N ARG A 240 -7.29 -20.14 -2.06
CA ARG A 240 -7.23 -21.52 -1.50
C ARG A 240 -8.17 -21.73 -0.31
N ARG A 241 -8.55 -20.67 0.38
CA ARG A 241 -9.55 -20.73 1.46
C ARG A 241 -10.99 -20.68 0.92
N ALA A 242 -11.19 -20.25 -0.32
CA ALA A 242 -12.50 -20.22 -0.96
C ALA A 242 -12.91 -21.65 -1.39
N PRO A 243 -14.13 -22.10 -1.11
CA PRO A 243 -14.58 -23.44 -1.46
C PRO A 243 -14.93 -23.60 -2.94
N LEU A 244 -14.90 -22.52 -3.72
CA LEU A 244 -15.38 -22.47 -5.10
C LEU A 244 -14.23 -22.45 -6.10
N PRO A 245 -14.37 -23.02 -7.30
CA PRO A 245 -13.41 -22.91 -8.37
C PRO A 245 -13.26 -21.45 -8.84
N LEU A 246 -12.05 -21.09 -9.29
CA LEU A 246 -11.74 -19.74 -9.75
C LEU A 246 -12.28 -19.50 -11.16
N ALA A 247 -13.00 -18.39 -11.37
CA ALA A 247 -13.27 -17.81 -12.68
C ALA A 247 -12.54 -16.46 -12.81
N ILE A 248 -11.83 -16.21 -13.92
CA ILE A 248 -11.18 -14.92 -14.18
C ILE A 248 -12.00 -14.13 -15.21
N TRP A 249 -12.53 -12.99 -14.79
CA TRP A 249 -13.18 -12.07 -15.72
C TRP A 249 -12.14 -11.20 -16.43
N GLY A 250 -11.95 -11.45 -17.71
CA GLY A 250 -10.96 -10.85 -18.58
C GLY A 250 -9.98 -11.87 -19.17
N ALA A 251 -10.26 -12.37 -20.39
CA ALA A 251 -9.36 -13.25 -21.13
C ALA A 251 -8.30 -12.49 -21.96
N GLY A 252 -8.08 -11.21 -21.65
CA GLY A 252 -7.07 -10.33 -22.25
C GLY A 252 -5.69 -10.49 -21.63
N LYS A 253 -4.77 -9.57 -21.97
CA LYS A 253 -3.37 -9.59 -21.51
C LYS A 253 -3.27 -9.57 -19.99
N THR A 254 -4.08 -8.74 -19.31
CA THR A 254 -4.08 -8.56 -17.85
C THR A 254 -4.53 -9.84 -17.15
N GLY A 255 -5.71 -10.38 -17.49
CA GLY A 255 -6.22 -11.60 -16.85
C GLY A 255 -5.33 -12.82 -17.10
N ARG A 256 -4.79 -12.99 -18.32
CA ARG A 256 -3.84 -14.06 -18.61
C ARG A 256 -2.52 -13.93 -17.84
N ARG A 257 -2.02 -12.69 -17.64
CA ARG A 257 -0.85 -12.46 -16.81
C ARG A 257 -1.10 -12.81 -15.34
N LEU A 258 -2.25 -12.41 -14.80
CA LEU A 258 -2.65 -12.77 -13.43
C LEU A 258 -2.80 -14.29 -13.30
N ALA A 259 -3.48 -14.96 -14.23
CA ALA A 259 -3.64 -16.41 -14.22
C ALA A 259 -2.30 -17.17 -14.25
N ALA A 260 -1.34 -16.69 -15.07
CA ALA A 260 0.00 -17.25 -15.12
C ALA A 260 0.76 -17.06 -13.79
N ALA A 261 0.57 -15.91 -13.13
CA ALA A 261 1.15 -15.65 -11.82
C ALA A 261 0.52 -16.54 -10.74
N LEU A 262 -0.81 -16.66 -10.70
CA LEU A 262 -1.53 -17.56 -9.78
C LEU A 262 -1.14 -19.03 -9.97
N ALA A 263 -0.91 -19.47 -11.21
CA ALA A 263 -0.50 -20.83 -11.50
C ALA A 263 0.84 -21.21 -10.84
N ARG A 264 1.77 -20.24 -10.67
CA ARG A 264 3.03 -20.47 -9.92
C ARG A 264 2.79 -20.76 -8.44
N HIS A 265 1.63 -20.34 -7.91
CA HIS A 265 1.18 -20.61 -6.55
C HIS A 265 0.15 -21.75 -6.48
N GLY A 266 0.03 -22.57 -7.52
CA GLY A 266 -0.86 -23.73 -7.56
C GLY A 266 -2.34 -23.42 -7.76
N VAL A 267 -2.71 -22.17 -8.07
CA VAL A 267 -4.10 -21.75 -8.32
C VAL A 267 -4.30 -21.55 -9.82
N ARG A 268 -5.24 -22.28 -10.41
CA ARG A 268 -5.57 -22.21 -11.85
C ARG A 268 -7.04 -21.86 -12.04
N PRO A 269 -7.39 -21.02 -13.01
CA PRO A 269 -8.79 -20.76 -13.32
C PRO A 269 -9.44 -21.99 -13.93
N ALA A 270 -10.67 -22.28 -13.52
CA ALA A 270 -11.54 -23.26 -14.16
C ALA A 270 -12.08 -22.73 -15.50
N LEU A 271 -12.29 -21.40 -15.58
CA LEU A 271 -12.71 -20.72 -16.80
C LEU A 271 -12.26 -19.25 -16.81
N PHE A 272 -12.30 -18.65 -18.01
CA PHE A 272 -12.26 -17.20 -18.19
C PHE A 272 -13.63 -16.69 -18.64
N ILE A 273 -13.96 -15.46 -18.28
CA ILE A 273 -15.13 -14.74 -18.74
C ILE A 273 -14.65 -13.58 -19.61
N ASP A 274 -15.23 -13.41 -20.78
CA ASP A 274 -14.93 -12.27 -21.64
C ASP A 274 -16.21 -11.85 -22.42
N ILE A 275 -16.29 -10.57 -22.79
CA ILE A 275 -17.39 -10.01 -23.59
C ILE A 275 -17.10 -9.98 -25.08
N ASP A 276 -15.84 -10.25 -25.48
CA ASP A 276 -15.43 -10.24 -26.89
C ASP A 276 -15.86 -11.56 -27.58
N PRO A 277 -16.83 -11.50 -28.54
CA PRO A 277 -17.32 -12.70 -29.20
C PRO A 277 -16.23 -13.47 -29.97
N ARG A 278 -15.12 -12.80 -30.35
CA ARG A 278 -13.99 -13.46 -31.01
C ARG A 278 -13.17 -14.34 -30.08
N LYS A 279 -13.33 -14.20 -28.77
CA LYS A 279 -12.63 -15.00 -27.75
C LYS A 279 -13.52 -16.09 -27.17
N ILE A 280 -14.82 -15.83 -27.04
CA ILE A 280 -15.81 -16.79 -26.51
C ILE A 280 -15.77 -18.09 -27.32
N GLY A 281 -15.82 -19.24 -26.63
CA GLY A 281 -15.70 -20.55 -27.22
C GLY A 281 -14.25 -21.02 -27.49
N ARG A 282 -13.24 -20.15 -27.25
CA ARG A 282 -11.82 -20.51 -27.30
C ARG A 282 -11.31 -20.86 -25.91
N THR A 283 -10.03 -21.17 -25.81
CA THR A 283 -9.34 -21.44 -24.56
C THR A 283 -8.23 -20.42 -24.30
N ALA A 284 -7.96 -20.15 -23.02
CA ALA A 284 -6.80 -19.42 -22.56
C ALA A 284 -6.14 -20.20 -21.42
N GLN A 285 -4.83 -20.47 -21.53
CA GLN A 285 -4.06 -21.22 -20.53
C GLN A 285 -4.71 -22.54 -20.09
N GLY A 286 -5.34 -23.26 -21.05
CA GLY A 286 -6.00 -24.52 -20.82
C GLY A 286 -7.41 -24.46 -20.26
N ALA A 287 -7.94 -23.25 -19.96
CA ALA A 287 -9.31 -23.04 -19.47
C ALA A 287 -10.22 -22.44 -20.56
N PRO A 288 -11.51 -22.82 -20.64
CA PRO A 288 -12.44 -22.28 -21.61
C PRO A 288 -12.73 -20.78 -21.34
N ILE A 289 -13.05 -20.05 -22.42
CA ILE A 289 -13.52 -18.67 -22.35
C ILE A 289 -15.02 -18.69 -22.63
N VAL A 290 -15.81 -18.19 -21.68
CA VAL A 290 -17.27 -18.20 -21.72
C VAL A 290 -17.86 -16.80 -21.74
N ASP A 291 -19.11 -16.69 -22.20
CA ASP A 291 -19.90 -15.46 -22.09
C ASP A 291 -20.32 -15.18 -20.65
N PRO A 292 -20.42 -13.90 -20.23
CA PRO A 292 -20.89 -13.55 -18.89
C PRO A 292 -22.25 -14.14 -18.50
N SER A 293 -23.15 -14.45 -19.43
CA SER A 293 -24.45 -15.07 -19.17
C SER A 293 -24.35 -16.49 -18.63
N GLN A 294 -23.18 -17.13 -18.72
CA GLN A 294 -22.92 -18.48 -18.19
C GLN A 294 -22.40 -18.45 -16.74
N LEU A 295 -22.34 -17.27 -16.14
CA LEU A 295 -21.86 -17.11 -14.76
C LEU A 295 -23.02 -17.12 -13.78
N ASP A 296 -23.08 -18.19 -12.98
CA ASP A 296 -24.05 -18.35 -11.90
C ASP A 296 -23.40 -17.98 -10.56
N ARG A 297 -24.11 -17.20 -9.73
CA ARG A 297 -23.69 -16.89 -8.36
C ARG A 297 -23.58 -18.18 -7.53
N GLY A 298 -22.54 -18.24 -6.69
CA GLY A 298 -22.28 -19.39 -5.81
C GLY A 298 -21.64 -20.59 -6.52
N ARG A 299 -21.36 -20.51 -7.82
CA ARG A 299 -20.69 -21.57 -8.60
C ARG A 299 -19.18 -21.35 -8.73
N PHE A 300 -18.75 -20.09 -8.72
CA PHE A 300 -17.35 -19.69 -8.88
C PHE A 300 -17.00 -18.54 -7.94
N MET A 301 -15.76 -18.51 -7.48
CA MET A 301 -15.13 -17.28 -6.99
C MET A 301 -14.62 -16.51 -8.20
N VAL A 302 -15.12 -15.29 -8.42
CA VAL A 302 -14.75 -14.49 -9.58
C VAL A 302 -13.62 -13.53 -9.24
N VAL A 303 -12.58 -13.46 -10.09
CA VAL A 303 -11.56 -12.43 -10.01
C VAL A 303 -11.59 -11.58 -11.28
N ALA A 304 -11.99 -10.32 -11.16
CA ALA A 304 -12.01 -9.37 -12.25
C ALA A 304 -10.59 -8.84 -12.51
N ALA A 305 -10.06 -9.11 -13.72
CA ALA A 305 -8.71 -8.73 -14.14
C ALA A 305 -8.74 -8.13 -15.55
N VAL A 306 -9.24 -6.89 -15.65
CA VAL A 306 -9.43 -6.15 -16.91
C VAL A 306 -8.56 -4.90 -16.91
N GLY A 307 -7.68 -4.77 -17.93
CA GLY A 307 -6.69 -3.68 -17.98
C GLY A 307 -7.17 -2.41 -18.71
N ALA A 308 -8.36 -2.38 -19.29
CA ALA A 308 -8.86 -1.19 -19.95
C ALA A 308 -9.38 -0.17 -18.91
N ARG A 309 -9.06 1.10 -19.14
CA ARG A 309 -9.53 2.19 -18.26
C ARG A 309 -11.05 2.19 -18.15
N GLY A 310 -11.58 2.27 -16.93
CA GLY A 310 -13.03 2.25 -16.66
C GLY A 310 -13.68 0.86 -16.72
N ALA A 311 -13.02 -0.16 -17.27
CA ALA A 311 -13.61 -1.49 -17.44
C ALA A 311 -13.93 -2.15 -16.09
N ARG A 312 -13.12 -1.90 -15.04
CA ARG A 312 -13.38 -2.41 -13.69
C ARG A 312 -14.75 -1.98 -13.16
N ALA A 313 -15.09 -0.69 -13.30
CA ALA A 313 -16.40 -0.17 -12.89
C ALA A 313 -17.56 -0.84 -13.65
N ILE A 314 -17.39 -1.09 -14.94
CA ILE A 314 -18.38 -1.80 -15.77
C ILE A 314 -18.57 -3.23 -15.29
N VAL A 315 -17.45 -3.94 -14.99
CA VAL A 315 -17.50 -5.34 -14.50
C VAL A 315 -18.16 -5.39 -13.12
N ARG A 316 -17.81 -4.48 -12.20
CA ARG A 316 -18.48 -4.33 -10.90
C ARG A 316 -19.98 -4.15 -11.06
N GLY A 317 -20.41 -3.15 -11.84
CA GLY A 317 -21.82 -2.90 -12.04
C GLY A 317 -22.59 -4.08 -12.64
N ARG A 318 -21.95 -4.90 -13.46
CA ARG A 318 -22.57 -6.14 -13.98
C ARG A 318 -22.69 -7.22 -12.93
N LEU A 319 -21.64 -7.45 -12.12
CA LEU A 319 -21.64 -8.44 -11.06
C LEU A 319 -22.63 -8.05 -9.95
N ASP A 320 -22.59 -6.78 -9.51
CA ASP A 320 -23.53 -6.26 -8.51
C ASP A 320 -24.98 -6.35 -8.99
N GLY A 321 -25.24 -5.97 -10.26
CA GLY A 321 -26.57 -6.08 -10.89
C GLY A 321 -27.05 -7.53 -11.05
N ALA A 322 -26.15 -8.50 -11.07
CA ALA A 322 -26.46 -9.94 -11.04
C ALA A 322 -26.51 -10.52 -9.62
N GLY A 323 -26.43 -9.67 -8.58
CA GLY A 323 -26.55 -10.04 -7.17
C GLY A 323 -25.28 -10.60 -6.54
N PHE A 324 -24.11 -10.52 -7.20
CA PHE A 324 -22.82 -10.86 -6.62
C PHE A 324 -22.38 -9.81 -5.62
N VAL A 325 -21.70 -10.21 -4.55
CA VAL A 325 -21.19 -9.32 -3.49
C VAL A 325 -19.66 -9.27 -3.56
N GLU A 326 -19.10 -8.07 -3.73
CA GLU A 326 -17.63 -7.89 -3.73
C GLU A 326 -17.04 -8.26 -2.37
N GLY A 327 -15.91 -8.94 -2.37
CA GLY A 327 -15.29 -9.48 -1.15
C GLY A 327 -15.77 -10.88 -0.76
N ILE A 328 -16.96 -11.30 -1.23
CA ILE A 328 -17.58 -12.61 -0.95
C ILE A 328 -17.61 -13.46 -2.21
N ASP A 329 -18.32 -12.99 -3.25
CA ASP A 329 -18.51 -13.73 -4.49
C ASP A 329 -17.48 -13.36 -5.55
N TYR A 330 -16.93 -12.14 -5.47
CA TYR A 330 -15.89 -11.68 -6.40
C TYR A 330 -14.89 -10.70 -5.78
N LEU A 331 -13.75 -10.55 -6.45
CA LEU A 331 -12.68 -9.59 -6.14
C LEU A 331 -12.23 -8.90 -7.42
N CYS A 332 -11.78 -7.65 -7.32
CA CYS A 332 -11.07 -6.97 -8.40
C CYS A 332 -9.56 -7.05 -8.19
N ALA A 333 -8.80 -7.32 -9.26
CA ALA A 333 -7.33 -7.49 -9.22
C ALA A 333 -6.60 -6.74 -10.35
N SER A 334 -7.22 -5.66 -10.89
CA SER A 334 -6.57 -4.75 -11.85
C SER A 334 -7.36 -3.46 -12.01
#